data_1fc12a74acf4cba8f65f9eaf0e5b0661
#
_entry.id   1fc12a74acf4cba8f65f9eaf0e5b0661
#
_cell.length_a   1.000
_cell.length_b   1.000
_cell.length_c   1.000
_cell.angle_alpha   90.00
_cell.angle_beta   90.00
_cell.angle_gamma   90.00
#
_symmetry.space_group_name_H-M   'P 1'
#
loop_
_entity.id
_entity.type
_entity.pdbx_description
1 polymer ?
#
loop_
_entity_poly.entity_id
_entity_poly.type
_entity_poly.pdbx_seq_one_letter_code
_entity_poly.pdbx_strand_id
1 'polypeptide(L)'
;QTVDFLKLDIEGAENSVIFHVQDKLKNVKNLFLEYHGLLGETQNLGEILNLLTKVGFEYYIRLAGETMKKPFIDKEPARFNQQLNIFCYRK
;
A
#
# COMPACT_ATOMS: atom_id res chain seq x y z
N GLN A 1 -23.10 -7.01 2.32
CA GLN A 1 -22.96 -5.66 2.84
C GLN A 1 -21.84 -4.92 2.10
N THR A 2 -22.13 -3.73 1.62
CA THR A 2 -21.21 -2.93 0.82
C THR A 2 -20.61 -1.81 1.68
N VAL A 3 -19.31 -1.61 1.55
CA VAL A 3 -18.59 -0.51 2.19
C VAL A 3 -18.18 0.47 1.10
N ASP A 4 -18.59 1.73 1.25
CA ASP A 4 -18.30 2.74 0.23
C ASP A 4 -16.84 3.18 0.23
N PHE A 5 -16.23 3.24 1.40
CA PHE A 5 -14.85 3.71 1.54
C PHE A 5 -14.17 3.05 2.74
N LEU A 6 -12.94 2.63 2.54
CA LEU A 6 -12.12 2.08 3.60
C LEU A 6 -10.71 2.65 3.50
N LYS A 7 -10.13 2.99 4.65
CA LYS A 7 -8.75 3.44 4.72
C LYS A 7 -7.93 2.44 5.54
N LEU A 8 -6.77 2.06 5.02
CA LEU A 8 -5.83 1.19 5.71
C LEU A 8 -4.43 1.80 5.72
N ASP A 9 -3.78 1.75 6.86
CA ASP A 9 -2.38 2.09 7.00
C ASP A 9 -1.57 0.81 7.03
N ILE A 10 -0.57 0.70 6.17
CA ILE A 10 0.25 -0.49 6.06
C ILE A 10 1.70 -0.13 6.24
N GLU A 11 2.34 -0.74 7.23
CA GLU A 11 3.70 -0.37 7.60
C GLU A 11 4.42 -1.60 8.16
N GLY A 12 5.61 -1.91 7.62
CA GLY A 12 6.44 -2.99 8.11
C GLY A 12 5.72 -4.33 8.19
N ALA A 13 5.78 -4.95 9.36
CA ALA A 13 5.17 -6.27 9.58
C ALA A 13 3.65 -6.26 9.42
N GLU A 14 3.02 -5.08 9.46
CA GLU A 14 1.58 -4.97 9.29
C GLU A 14 1.14 -5.17 7.85
N ASN A 15 2.09 -5.27 6.92
CA ASN A 15 1.78 -5.52 5.51
C ASN A 15 0.92 -6.78 5.34
N SER A 16 1.05 -7.74 6.25
CA SER A 16 0.27 -8.97 6.16
C SER A 16 -1.22 -8.78 6.42
N VAL A 17 -1.60 -7.67 7.05
CA VAL A 17 -3.00 -7.43 7.44
C VAL A 17 -3.92 -7.46 6.22
N ILE A 18 -3.48 -6.87 5.10
CA ILE A 18 -4.32 -6.79 3.91
C ILE A 18 -4.66 -8.19 3.37
N PHE A 19 -3.78 -9.15 3.54
CA PHE A 19 -4.03 -10.51 3.07
C PHE A 19 -5.07 -11.22 3.93
N HIS A 20 -5.17 -10.85 5.20
CA HIS A 20 -6.15 -11.43 6.11
C HIS A 20 -7.57 -10.88 5.86
N VAL A 21 -7.68 -9.69 5.27
CA VAL A 21 -8.99 -9.09 5.02
C VAL A 21 -9.39 -9.15 3.56
N GLN A 22 -8.65 -9.91 2.77
CA GLN A 22 -8.84 -9.98 1.32
C GLN A 22 -10.30 -10.26 0.91
N ASP A 23 -10.98 -11.17 1.61
CA ASP A 23 -12.36 -11.50 1.28
C ASP A 23 -13.32 -10.33 1.53
N LYS A 24 -13.01 -9.51 2.54
CA LYS A 24 -13.83 -8.35 2.86
C LYS A 24 -13.65 -7.23 1.84
N LEU A 25 -12.49 -7.19 1.18
CA LEU A 25 -12.21 -6.15 0.18
C LEU A 25 -13.12 -6.26 -1.04
N LYS A 26 -13.70 -7.42 -1.28
CA LYS A 26 -14.62 -7.60 -2.40
C LYS A 26 -15.85 -6.72 -2.30
N ASN A 27 -16.22 -6.30 -1.10
CA ASN A 27 -17.39 -5.49 -0.84
C ASN A 27 -17.07 -4.01 -0.66
N VAL A 28 -15.81 -3.62 -0.84
CA VAL A 28 -15.38 -2.23 -0.71
C VAL A 28 -15.35 -1.58 -2.08
N LYS A 29 -15.97 -0.41 -2.21
CA LYS A 29 -15.99 0.32 -3.48
C LYS A 29 -14.70 1.13 -3.69
N ASN A 30 -14.28 1.86 -2.69
CA ASN A 30 -13.10 2.70 -2.75
C ASN A 30 -12.21 2.40 -1.57
N LEU A 31 -10.94 2.21 -1.85
CA LEU A 31 -9.96 1.85 -0.83
C LEU A 31 -8.78 2.80 -0.92
N PHE A 32 -8.37 3.34 0.21
CA PHE A 32 -7.18 4.16 0.32
C PHE A 32 -6.17 3.44 1.19
N LEU A 33 -4.99 3.18 0.64
CA LEU A 33 -3.89 2.56 1.38
C LEU A 33 -2.76 3.57 1.54
N GLU A 34 -2.27 3.71 2.76
CA GLU A 34 -1.00 4.36 3.00
C GLU A 34 0.03 3.26 3.18
N TYR A 35 1.00 3.22 2.29
CA TYR A 35 2.05 2.21 2.35
C TYR A 35 3.37 2.84 2.75
N HIS A 36 3.99 2.29 3.77
CA HIS A 36 5.29 2.73 4.27
C HIS A 36 6.26 1.56 4.18
N GLY A 37 7.25 1.66 3.31
CA GLY A 37 8.28 0.64 3.20
C GLY A 37 9.42 0.94 4.16
N LEU A 38 9.57 0.13 5.18
CA LEU A 38 10.63 0.30 6.17
C LEU A 38 11.96 -0.17 5.62
N LEU A 39 13.00 0.64 5.82
CA LEU A 39 14.34 0.24 5.44
C LEU A 39 14.76 -1.00 6.24
N GLY A 40 15.39 -1.94 5.56
CA GLY A 40 15.85 -3.16 6.20
C GLY A 40 14.81 -4.24 6.35
N GLU A 41 13.55 -3.97 6.04
CA GLU A 41 12.47 -4.94 6.11
C GLU A 41 12.11 -5.44 4.71
N THR A 42 11.63 -6.67 4.64
CA THR A 42 11.09 -7.20 3.39
C THR A 42 9.82 -6.44 3.04
N GLN A 43 9.77 -5.92 1.83
CA GLN A 43 8.65 -5.11 1.39
C GLN A 43 7.72 -5.92 0.49
N ASN A 44 6.43 -5.85 0.78
CA ASN A 44 5.42 -6.64 0.10
C ASN A 44 4.57 -5.81 -0.87
N LEU A 45 5.09 -4.67 -1.34
CA LEU A 45 4.31 -3.80 -2.21
C LEU A 45 3.82 -4.51 -3.46
N GLY A 46 4.69 -5.28 -4.11
CA GLY A 46 4.30 -6.00 -5.32
C GLY A 46 3.17 -6.98 -5.08
N GLU A 47 3.23 -7.67 -3.96
CA GLU A 47 2.19 -8.64 -3.59
C GLU A 47 0.88 -7.96 -3.26
N ILE A 48 0.96 -6.79 -2.60
CA ILE A 48 -0.22 -5.99 -2.28
C ILE A 48 -0.90 -5.51 -3.56
N LEU A 49 -0.13 -5.00 -4.51
CA LEU A 49 -0.69 -4.55 -5.79
C LEU A 49 -1.33 -5.70 -6.57
N ASN A 50 -0.70 -6.86 -6.55
CA ASN A 50 -1.27 -8.04 -7.18
C ASN A 50 -2.60 -8.44 -6.53
N LEU A 51 -2.66 -8.37 -5.21
CA LEU A 51 -3.89 -8.67 -4.49
C LEU A 51 -5.02 -7.71 -4.87
N LEU A 52 -4.71 -6.43 -4.96
CA LEU A 52 -5.71 -5.41 -5.33
C LEU A 52 -6.29 -5.71 -6.70
N THR A 53 -5.45 -6.07 -7.66
CA THR A 53 -5.91 -6.46 -8.98
C THR A 53 -6.79 -7.71 -8.92
N LYS A 54 -6.36 -8.69 -8.14
CA LYS A 54 -7.07 -9.96 -8.01
C LYS A 54 -8.49 -9.78 -7.47
N VAL A 55 -8.68 -8.85 -6.53
CA VAL A 55 -10.02 -8.62 -5.97
C VAL A 55 -10.82 -7.57 -6.75
N GLY A 56 -10.32 -7.15 -7.90
CA GLY A 56 -11.08 -6.34 -8.84
C GLY A 56 -10.87 -4.85 -8.78
N PHE A 57 -9.85 -4.39 -8.08
CA PHE A 57 -9.55 -2.97 -8.04
C PHE A 57 -8.66 -2.53 -9.20
N GLU A 58 -8.88 -1.30 -9.63
CA GLU A 58 -7.88 -0.53 -10.34
C GLU A 58 -7.28 0.43 -9.33
N TYR A 59 -6.09 0.93 -9.60
CA TYR A 59 -5.45 1.82 -8.63
C TYR A 59 -4.52 2.81 -9.32
N TYR A 60 -4.22 3.89 -8.61
CA TYR A 60 -3.12 4.77 -8.97
C TYR A 60 -2.39 5.17 -7.70
N ILE A 61 -1.14 5.59 -7.86
CA ILE A 61 -0.22 5.80 -6.74
C ILE A 61 0.32 7.21 -6.77
N ARG A 62 0.34 7.87 -5.61
CA ARG A 62 0.99 9.16 -5.43
C ARG A 62 2.01 9.03 -4.33
N LEU A 63 3.11 9.75 -4.46
CA LEU A 63 4.09 9.82 -3.38
C LEU A 63 3.48 10.58 -2.20
N ALA A 64 3.58 9.99 -1.02
CA ALA A 64 3.16 10.64 0.21
C ALA A 64 4.27 11.51 0.78
N GLY A 65 5.52 11.20 0.41
CA GLY A 65 6.67 11.98 0.83
C GLY A 65 7.92 11.51 0.11
N GLU A 66 8.90 12.39 0.04
CA GLU A 66 10.19 12.07 -0.55
C GLU A 66 11.09 11.49 0.53
N THR A 67 11.56 10.27 0.32
CA THR A 67 12.37 9.56 1.31
C THR A 67 13.81 9.34 0.88
N MET A 68 14.03 9.13 -0.42
CA MET A 68 15.35 8.83 -0.96
C MET A 68 15.72 9.91 -1.97
N LYS A 69 16.53 10.87 -1.54
CA LYS A 69 16.89 12.01 -2.39
C LYS A 69 17.88 11.65 -3.47
N LYS A 70 18.76 10.69 -3.19
CA LYS A 70 19.79 10.24 -4.13
C LYS A 70 19.61 8.76 -4.39
N PRO A 71 18.98 8.39 -5.51
CA PRO A 71 18.71 6.98 -5.81
C PRO A 71 19.99 6.15 -5.77
N PHE A 72 19.88 4.94 -5.21
CA PHE A 72 20.94 3.95 -5.08
C PHE A 72 22.01 4.28 -4.06
N ILE A 73 22.21 5.53 -3.73
CA ILE A 73 23.30 5.98 -2.86
C ILE A 73 22.81 6.25 -1.44
N ASP A 74 21.63 6.88 -1.35
CA ASP A 74 21.08 7.33 -0.10
C ASP A 74 20.59 6.13 0.72
N LYS A 75 21.26 5.84 1.82
CA LYS A 75 20.92 4.71 2.68
C LYS A 75 20.38 5.17 4.02
N GLU A 76 20.48 6.43 4.29
CA GLU A 76 20.08 7.11 5.50
C GLU A 76 19.74 8.54 5.15
N PRO A 77 19.03 9.23 5.95
CA PRO A 77 18.56 8.98 7.30
C PRO A 77 17.09 8.60 7.35
N ALA A 78 16.46 8.34 6.23
CA ALA A 78 15.03 8.06 6.22
C ALA A 78 14.76 6.70 6.85
N ARG A 79 13.74 6.63 7.68
CA ARG A 79 13.25 5.40 8.25
C ARG A 79 12.56 4.54 7.20
N PHE A 80 11.93 5.19 6.24
CA PHE A 80 11.21 4.54 5.16
C PHE A 80 11.91 4.81 3.84
N ASN A 81 11.96 3.83 2.96
CA ASN A 81 12.43 4.06 1.60
C ASN A 81 11.28 4.46 0.68
N GLN A 82 10.05 4.18 1.07
CA GLN A 82 8.86 4.55 0.30
C GLN A 82 7.76 5.00 1.23
N GLN A 83 7.06 6.06 0.84
CA GLN A 83 5.81 6.46 1.46
C GLN A 83 4.85 6.75 0.33
N LEU A 84 3.84 5.90 0.19
CA LEU A 84 2.94 5.93 -0.96
C LEU A 84 1.50 6.03 -0.51
N ASN A 85 0.72 6.81 -1.27
CA ASN A 85 -0.73 6.83 -1.15
C ASN A 85 -1.29 6.07 -2.36
N ILE A 86 -1.99 4.98 -2.10
CA ILE A 86 -2.54 4.13 -3.15
C ILE A 86 -4.05 4.27 -3.13
N PHE A 87 -4.60 4.77 -4.23
CA PHE A 87 -6.03 5.02 -4.38
C PHE A 87 -6.62 3.92 -5.24
N CYS A 88 -7.50 3.10 -4.64
CA CYS A 88 -8.08 1.94 -5.30
C CYS A 88 -9.56 2.16 -5.54
N TYR A 89 -10.02 1.81 -6.72
CA TYR A 89 -11.40 2.03 -7.11
C TYR A 89 -11.86 0.90 -8.04
N ARG A 90 -13.16 0.80 -8.21
CA ARG A 90 -13.73 -0.17 -9.14
C ARG A 90 -14.29 0.56 -10.35
N LYS A 91 -14.26 -0.10 -11.45
CA LYS A 91 -14.87 0.44 -12.67
C LYS A 91 -16.38 0.53 -12.54
#